data_290a174dc3a6932637ca8e3115766f11
#
_entry.id   290a174dc3a6932637ca8e3115766f11
#
_cell.length_a   1.000
_cell.length_b   1.000
_cell.length_c   1.000
_cell.angle_alpha   90.00
_cell.angle_beta   90.00
_cell.angle_gamma   90.00
#
_symmetry.space_group_name_H-M   'P 1'
#
loop_
_entity.id
_entity.type
_entity.pdbx_description
1 polymer ?
#
loop_
_entity_poly.entity_id
_entity_poly.type
_entity_poly.pdbx_seq_one_letter_code
_entity_poly.pdbx_strand_id
1 'polypeptide(L)'
;TSESMQFNSSLIHWGEVTGNKAIRDLGIYLYTTEQTAIDEYWLDTKDRNFPVNQQYSLVSRVWGNSIDNGTFWTSDIAASYGIEMYPIHGGSFYLGQDTAYVTKLWNEIKANTGITSNQVNPNLWHDIMWEYLAFIDPAKAIEMYNSNPNRELKFGVSDAQTYHWLHAMNALGRV
;
A
#
# COMPACT_ATOMS: atom_id res chain seq x y z
N THR A 1 -2.81 7.43 6.04
CA THR A 1 -3.41 6.14 6.49
C THR A 1 -2.38 5.19 7.05
N SER A 2 -1.27 4.96 6.36
CA SER A 2 -0.28 3.93 6.72
C SER A 2 0.32 4.11 8.13
N GLU A 3 0.67 5.32 8.55
CA GLU A 3 1.25 5.58 9.88
C GLU A 3 0.31 5.16 11.01
N SER A 4 -0.95 5.47 10.87
CA SER A 4 -2.00 5.11 11.82
C SER A 4 -2.23 3.59 11.83
N MET A 5 -2.27 2.94 10.68
CA MET A 5 -2.40 1.49 10.59
C MET A 5 -1.19 0.74 11.16
N GLN A 6 0.02 1.30 11.04
CA GLN A 6 1.22 0.77 11.68
C GLN A 6 1.13 0.87 13.21
N PHE A 7 0.67 2.02 13.73
CA PHE A 7 0.44 2.17 15.16
C PHE A 7 -0.56 1.12 15.66
N ASN A 8 -1.68 0.94 14.98
CA ASN A 8 -2.71 -0.01 15.36
C ASN A 8 -2.19 -1.45 15.34
N SER A 9 -1.44 -1.84 14.30
CA SER A 9 -0.82 -3.17 14.23
C SER A 9 0.25 -3.37 15.32
N SER A 10 0.99 -2.33 15.66
CA SER A 10 1.98 -2.36 16.74
C SER A 10 1.34 -2.57 18.11
N LEU A 11 0.17 -2.00 18.37
CA LEU A 11 -0.59 -2.26 19.60
C LEU A 11 -0.99 -3.74 19.71
N ILE A 12 -1.42 -4.36 18.60
CA ILE A 12 -1.75 -5.79 18.58
C ILE A 12 -0.52 -6.60 18.98
N HIS A 13 0.62 -6.38 18.31
CA HIS A 13 1.85 -7.11 18.58
C HIS A 13 2.36 -6.88 20.00
N TRP A 14 2.32 -5.63 20.49
CA TRP A 14 2.72 -5.29 21.85
C TRP A 14 1.85 -6.00 22.90
N GLY A 15 0.54 -5.99 22.67
CA GLY A 15 -0.41 -6.69 23.55
C GLY A 15 -0.16 -8.20 23.58
N GLU A 16 0.13 -8.83 22.44
CA GLU A 16 0.46 -10.25 22.35
C GLU A 16 1.77 -10.56 23.08
N VAL A 17 2.85 -9.85 22.79
CA VAL A 17 4.18 -10.10 23.38
C VAL A 17 4.18 -9.90 24.90
N THR A 18 3.43 -8.92 25.40
CA THR A 18 3.35 -8.63 26.83
C THR A 18 2.25 -9.40 27.56
N GLY A 19 1.43 -10.17 26.85
CA GLY A 19 0.24 -10.83 27.40
C GLY A 19 -0.87 -9.85 27.83
N ASN A 20 -0.81 -8.60 27.42
CA ASN A 20 -1.81 -7.58 27.76
C ASN A 20 -2.99 -7.62 26.78
N LYS A 21 -3.99 -8.40 27.12
CA LYS A 21 -5.18 -8.58 26.29
C LYS A 21 -5.92 -7.26 26.02
N ALA A 22 -5.98 -6.34 26.96
CA ALA A 22 -6.68 -5.06 26.78
C ALA A 22 -6.02 -4.21 25.68
N ILE A 23 -4.69 -4.16 25.66
CA ILE A 23 -3.92 -3.44 24.61
C ILE A 23 -4.12 -4.15 23.26
N ARG A 24 -4.02 -5.49 23.22
CA ARG A 24 -4.24 -6.24 22.00
C ARG A 24 -5.63 -6.00 21.42
N ASP A 25 -6.66 -6.13 22.25
CA ASP A 25 -8.06 -6.00 21.82
C ASP A 25 -8.37 -4.56 21.37
N LEU A 26 -7.79 -3.55 22.03
CA LEU A 26 -7.83 -2.16 21.56
C LEU A 26 -7.19 -2.02 20.18
N GLY A 27 -6.00 -2.59 19.98
CA GLY A 27 -5.31 -2.57 18.68
C GLY A 27 -6.14 -3.21 17.56
N ILE A 28 -6.76 -4.36 17.83
CA ILE A 28 -7.67 -5.03 16.88
C ILE A 28 -8.87 -4.13 16.53
N TYR A 29 -9.50 -3.54 17.53
CA TYR A 29 -10.62 -2.64 17.33
C TYR A 29 -10.26 -1.43 16.47
N LEU A 30 -9.14 -0.77 16.80
CA LEU A 30 -8.66 0.39 16.04
C LEU A 30 -8.29 0.02 14.61
N TYR A 31 -7.55 -1.09 14.42
CA TYR A 31 -7.14 -1.56 13.10
C TYR A 31 -8.34 -1.84 12.19
N THR A 32 -9.31 -2.60 12.68
CA THR A 32 -10.47 -2.98 11.88
C THR A 32 -11.41 -1.82 11.58
N THR A 33 -11.55 -0.89 12.53
CA THR A 33 -12.37 0.32 12.35
C THR A 33 -11.75 1.24 11.33
N GLU A 34 -10.44 1.47 11.44
CA GLU A 34 -9.73 2.34 10.51
C GLU A 34 -9.61 1.72 9.12
N GLN A 35 -9.39 0.41 9.01
CA GLN A 35 -9.45 -0.28 7.71
C GLN A 35 -10.78 -0.01 7.00
N THR A 36 -11.91 -0.12 7.72
CA THR A 36 -13.22 0.18 7.14
C THR A 36 -13.31 1.63 6.64
N ALA A 37 -12.77 2.58 7.40
CA ALA A 37 -12.74 3.98 6.99
C ALA A 37 -11.84 4.22 5.76
N ILE A 38 -10.69 3.54 5.70
CA ILE A 38 -9.79 3.60 4.54
C ILE A 38 -10.48 3.05 3.29
N ASP A 39 -11.12 1.89 3.39
CA ASP A 39 -11.83 1.26 2.29
C ASP A 39 -12.97 2.14 1.75
N GLU A 40 -13.63 2.92 2.61
CA GLU A 40 -14.74 3.78 2.21
C GLU A 40 -14.29 5.16 1.70
N TYR A 41 -13.30 5.80 2.35
CA TYR A 41 -13.02 7.22 2.15
C TYR A 41 -11.68 7.54 1.48
N TRP A 42 -10.74 6.60 1.46
CA TRP A 42 -9.43 6.77 0.83
C TRP A 42 -9.31 5.97 -0.46
N LEU A 43 -9.90 4.77 -0.48
CA LEU A 43 -9.84 3.85 -1.60
C LEU A 43 -11.18 3.75 -2.35
N ASP A 44 -12.29 3.98 -1.66
CA ASP A 44 -13.65 3.77 -2.19
C ASP A 44 -13.80 2.42 -2.92
N THR A 45 -13.38 1.35 -2.25
CA THR A 45 -13.29 0.00 -2.84
C THR A 45 -14.61 -0.51 -3.42
N LYS A 46 -15.74 0.10 -3.03
CA LYS A 46 -17.09 -0.26 -3.47
C LYS A 46 -17.74 0.78 -4.38
N ASP A 47 -16.97 1.77 -4.85
CA ASP A 47 -17.44 2.84 -5.75
C ASP A 47 -18.72 3.54 -5.24
N ARG A 48 -18.73 3.95 -3.95
CA ARG A 48 -19.93 4.54 -3.29
C ARG A 48 -19.76 6.00 -2.90
N ASN A 49 -18.54 6.43 -2.65
CA ASN A 49 -18.25 7.71 -1.98
C ASN A 49 -17.56 8.72 -2.88
N PHE A 50 -16.74 8.27 -3.83
CA PHE A 50 -16.07 9.20 -4.73
C PHE A 50 -17.05 9.80 -5.74
N PRO A 51 -16.85 11.08 -6.12
CA PRO A 51 -17.63 11.67 -7.20
C PRO A 51 -17.49 10.87 -8.51
N VAL A 52 -18.56 10.86 -9.30
CA VAL A 52 -18.59 10.15 -10.60
C VAL A 52 -17.50 10.57 -11.60
N ASN A 53 -16.92 11.74 -11.40
CA ASN A 53 -15.82 12.26 -12.21
C ASN A 53 -14.45 12.13 -11.52
N GLN A 54 -14.36 11.36 -10.44
CA GLN A 54 -13.08 11.08 -9.80
C GLN A 54 -12.14 10.36 -10.76
N GLN A 55 -10.98 10.95 -10.98
CA GLN A 55 -10.03 10.48 -11.98
C GLN A 55 -9.21 9.28 -11.51
N TYR A 56 -8.98 9.17 -10.20
CA TYR A 56 -8.10 8.18 -9.60
C TYR A 56 -8.85 7.27 -8.62
N SER A 57 -8.45 6.00 -8.56
CA SER A 57 -9.08 4.99 -7.71
C SER A 57 -8.72 5.12 -6.23
N LEU A 58 -7.74 5.95 -5.89
CA LEU A 58 -7.44 6.32 -4.50
C LEU A 58 -7.24 7.83 -4.38
N VAL A 59 -7.30 8.34 -3.18
CA VAL A 59 -6.93 9.73 -2.87
C VAL A 59 -5.80 9.76 -1.87
N SER A 60 -4.85 10.65 -2.05
CA SER A 60 -3.70 10.81 -1.15
C SER A 60 -3.92 11.90 -0.09
N ARG A 61 -4.98 12.70 -0.23
CA ARG A 61 -5.37 13.71 0.75
C ARG A 61 -6.88 13.82 0.88
N VAL A 62 -7.34 13.83 2.12
CA VAL A 62 -8.73 14.14 2.47
C VAL A 62 -8.72 15.32 3.44
N TRP A 63 -9.37 16.42 3.09
CA TRP A 63 -9.43 17.61 3.92
C TRP A 63 -10.70 18.41 3.71
N GLY A 64 -11.42 18.64 4.78
CA GLY A 64 -12.73 19.27 4.70
C GLY A 64 -13.69 18.44 3.84
N ASN A 65 -14.21 19.06 2.79
CA ASN A 65 -15.05 18.41 1.79
C ASN A 65 -14.32 18.14 0.46
N SER A 66 -13.01 18.26 0.45
CA SER A 66 -12.17 18.03 -0.72
C SER A 66 -11.40 16.73 -0.58
N ILE A 67 -11.32 15.99 -1.68
CA ILE A 67 -10.45 14.85 -1.87
C ILE A 67 -9.51 15.13 -3.04
N ASP A 68 -8.26 14.67 -2.94
CA ASP A 68 -7.23 15.01 -3.90
C ASP A 68 -6.22 13.87 -4.02
N ASN A 69 -5.80 13.59 -5.25
CA ASN A 69 -4.73 12.66 -5.54
C ASN A 69 -3.44 13.42 -5.85
N GLY A 70 -2.90 14.11 -4.88
CA GLY A 70 -1.69 14.89 -5.00
C GLY A 70 -0.94 14.99 -3.69
N THR A 71 0.33 15.35 -3.76
CA THR A 71 1.15 15.63 -2.60
C THR A 71 1.46 17.13 -2.53
N PHE A 72 1.82 17.61 -1.34
CA PHE A 72 2.13 19.04 -1.16
C PHE A 72 3.58 19.39 -1.56
N TRP A 73 4.44 18.38 -1.81
CA TRP A 73 5.87 18.59 -2.09
C TRP A 73 6.29 18.21 -3.52
N THR A 74 5.45 17.51 -4.27
CA THR A 74 5.76 17.09 -5.65
C THR A 74 4.50 16.89 -6.47
N SER A 75 4.62 17.06 -7.78
CA SER A 75 3.59 16.72 -8.77
C SER A 75 3.78 15.33 -9.37
N ASP A 76 4.76 14.55 -8.91
CA ASP A 76 4.97 13.18 -9.36
C ASP A 76 3.80 12.29 -8.95
N ILE A 77 3.08 11.75 -9.93
CA ILE A 77 1.93 10.89 -9.69
C ILE A 77 2.32 9.58 -8.97
N ALA A 78 3.54 9.10 -9.17
CA ALA A 78 4.04 7.93 -8.45
C ALA A 78 4.13 8.19 -6.94
N ALA A 79 4.50 9.41 -6.53
CA ALA A 79 4.50 9.80 -5.12
C ALA A 79 3.08 9.79 -4.52
N SER A 80 2.07 10.20 -5.29
CA SER A 80 0.67 10.21 -4.82
C SER A 80 0.13 8.81 -4.54
N TYR A 81 0.45 7.84 -5.40
CA TYR A 81 0.13 6.44 -5.12
C TYR A 81 0.98 5.88 -3.98
N GLY A 82 2.28 6.09 -4.06
CA GLY A 82 3.25 5.49 -3.13
C GLY A 82 3.05 5.91 -1.69
N ILE A 83 2.73 7.18 -1.42
CA ILE A 83 2.57 7.68 -0.04
C ILE A 83 1.41 7.02 0.71
N GLU A 84 0.34 6.64 0.01
CA GLU A 84 -0.79 5.96 0.63
C GLU A 84 -0.50 4.51 1.00
N MET A 85 0.47 3.90 0.35
CA MET A 85 0.85 2.51 0.54
C MET A 85 2.05 2.35 1.48
N TYR A 86 2.90 3.37 1.54
CA TYR A 86 4.21 3.34 2.20
C TYR A 86 4.13 3.46 3.73
N PRO A 87 4.91 2.64 4.45
CA PRO A 87 5.67 1.46 3.99
C PRO A 87 4.78 0.21 3.96
N ILE A 88 5.10 -0.74 3.07
CA ILE A 88 4.42 -2.03 3.02
C ILE A 88 5.17 -3.05 3.87
N HIS A 89 4.47 -3.68 4.81
CA HIS A 89 4.99 -4.73 5.70
C HIS A 89 3.83 -5.58 6.27
N GLY A 90 4.11 -6.46 7.23
CA GLY A 90 3.09 -7.34 7.82
C GLY A 90 1.85 -6.64 8.41
N GLY A 91 1.93 -5.36 8.74
CA GLY A 91 0.79 -4.53 9.17
C GLY A 91 -0.06 -3.99 8.01
N SER A 92 0.37 -4.16 6.76
CA SER A 92 -0.24 -3.53 5.57
C SER A 92 -1.26 -4.41 4.86
N PHE A 93 -1.68 -5.54 5.46
CA PHE A 93 -2.68 -6.44 4.84
C PHE A 93 -4.03 -5.78 4.56
N TYR A 94 -4.34 -4.64 5.17
CA TYR A 94 -5.53 -3.86 4.86
C TYR A 94 -5.58 -3.40 3.39
N LEU A 95 -4.42 -3.18 2.76
CA LEU A 95 -4.31 -2.77 1.35
C LEU A 95 -4.70 -3.89 0.37
N GLY A 96 -4.65 -5.14 0.78
CA GLY A 96 -4.83 -6.31 -0.08
C GLY A 96 -6.12 -7.10 0.17
N GLN A 97 -7.09 -6.56 0.89
CA GLN A 97 -8.31 -7.30 1.25
C GLN A 97 -9.26 -7.53 0.07
N ASP A 98 -9.34 -6.59 -0.85
CA ASP A 98 -10.16 -6.70 -2.06
C ASP A 98 -9.25 -6.83 -3.30
N THR A 99 -9.06 -8.07 -3.75
CA THR A 99 -8.16 -8.37 -4.88
C THR A 99 -8.66 -7.78 -6.21
N ALA A 100 -9.96 -7.59 -6.38
CA ALA A 100 -10.51 -6.93 -7.55
C ALA A 100 -10.12 -5.44 -7.55
N TYR A 101 -10.23 -4.79 -6.41
CA TYR A 101 -9.76 -3.41 -6.23
C TYR A 101 -8.24 -3.30 -6.44
N VAL A 102 -7.44 -4.19 -5.83
CA VAL A 102 -5.98 -4.21 -6.02
C VAL A 102 -5.63 -4.33 -7.50
N THR A 103 -6.33 -5.18 -8.25
CA THR A 103 -6.11 -5.35 -9.69
C THR A 103 -6.48 -4.08 -10.47
N LYS A 104 -7.61 -3.45 -10.15
CA LYS A 104 -8.04 -2.17 -10.73
C LYS A 104 -6.97 -1.10 -10.51
N LEU A 105 -6.55 -0.91 -9.26
CA LEU A 105 -5.55 0.10 -8.90
C LEU A 105 -4.17 -0.20 -9.52
N TRP A 106 -3.73 -1.44 -9.54
CA TRP A 106 -2.48 -1.82 -10.21
C TRP A 106 -2.48 -1.47 -11.71
N ASN A 107 -3.59 -1.71 -12.41
CA ASN A 107 -3.71 -1.34 -13.82
C ASN A 107 -3.67 0.18 -14.02
N GLU A 108 -4.27 0.93 -13.12
CA GLU A 108 -4.21 2.40 -13.10
C GLU A 108 -2.79 2.90 -12.84
N ILE A 109 -2.09 2.35 -11.83
CA ILE A 109 -0.69 2.66 -11.55
C ILE A 109 0.18 2.45 -12.78
N LYS A 110 0.06 1.30 -13.45
CA LYS A 110 0.81 1.03 -14.69
C LYS A 110 0.57 2.08 -15.78
N ALA A 111 -0.68 2.46 -15.97
CA ALA A 111 -1.06 3.43 -16.99
C ALA A 111 -0.52 4.83 -16.70
N ASN A 112 -0.53 5.24 -15.43
CA ASN A 112 -0.18 6.59 -15.03
C ASN A 112 1.30 6.79 -14.72
N THR A 113 2.01 5.76 -14.26
CA THR A 113 3.43 5.86 -13.87
C THR A 113 4.39 5.27 -14.89
N GLY A 114 3.90 4.51 -15.85
CA GLY A 114 4.73 3.81 -16.82
C GLY A 114 5.60 2.70 -16.23
N ILE A 115 5.25 2.18 -15.04
CA ILE A 115 6.00 1.12 -14.38
C ILE A 115 6.06 -0.15 -15.23
N THR A 116 7.25 -0.66 -15.49
CA THR A 116 7.52 -1.84 -16.31
C THR A 116 8.53 -2.78 -15.64
N SER A 117 8.73 -3.97 -16.23
CA SER A 117 9.67 -4.96 -15.69
C SER A 117 11.14 -4.56 -15.83
N ASN A 118 11.49 -3.76 -16.84
CA ASN A 118 12.88 -3.40 -17.14
C ASN A 118 12.98 -1.90 -17.39
N GLN A 119 13.25 -1.16 -16.34
CA GLN A 119 13.42 0.29 -16.43
C GLN A 119 14.90 0.67 -16.26
N VAL A 120 15.39 1.56 -17.11
CA VAL A 120 16.78 2.06 -17.01
C VAL A 120 16.93 2.88 -15.73
N ASN A 121 15.95 3.70 -15.42
CA ASN A 121 15.91 4.55 -14.23
C ASN A 121 14.52 4.41 -13.60
N PRO A 122 14.28 3.43 -12.73
CA PRO A 122 13.01 3.29 -12.05
C PRO A 122 12.74 4.50 -11.14
N ASN A 123 11.48 4.92 -11.07
CA ASN A 123 11.08 5.97 -10.14
C ASN A 123 11.30 5.50 -8.69
N LEU A 124 11.65 6.43 -7.81
CA LEU A 124 11.88 6.18 -6.39
C LEU A 124 10.73 5.48 -5.65
N TRP A 125 9.50 5.59 -6.16
CA TRP A 125 8.32 4.96 -5.56
C TRP A 125 7.97 3.59 -6.16
N HIS A 126 8.72 3.13 -7.16
CA HIS A 126 8.41 1.86 -7.82
C HIS A 126 8.65 0.64 -6.93
N ASP A 127 9.57 0.70 -5.97
CA ASP A 127 9.75 -0.36 -4.97
C ASP A 127 8.46 -0.63 -4.19
N ILE A 128 7.79 0.42 -3.71
CA ILE A 128 6.50 0.32 -3.01
C ILE A 128 5.39 -0.24 -3.92
N MET A 129 5.38 0.15 -5.18
CA MET A 129 4.40 -0.34 -6.15
C MET A 129 4.60 -1.83 -6.48
N TRP A 130 5.84 -2.31 -6.55
CA TRP A 130 6.11 -3.74 -6.70
C TRP A 130 5.72 -4.53 -5.44
N GLU A 131 5.94 -3.96 -4.25
CA GLU A 131 5.44 -4.56 -3.01
C GLU A 131 3.90 -4.65 -2.99
N TYR A 132 3.22 -3.63 -3.52
CA TYR A 132 1.76 -3.64 -3.66
C TYR A 132 1.27 -4.70 -4.67
N LEU A 133 1.96 -4.85 -5.80
CA LEU A 133 1.67 -5.91 -6.77
C LEU A 133 1.66 -7.31 -6.14
N ALA A 134 2.49 -7.53 -5.12
CA ALA A 134 2.60 -8.83 -4.46
C ALA A 134 1.30 -9.30 -3.78
N PHE A 135 0.31 -8.43 -3.57
CA PHE A 135 -1.01 -8.84 -3.10
C PHE A 135 -1.80 -9.69 -4.11
N ILE A 136 -1.50 -9.55 -5.41
CA ILE A 136 -2.21 -10.25 -6.49
C ILE A 136 -1.30 -11.11 -7.37
N ASP A 137 -0.03 -10.73 -7.53
CA ASP A 137 0.96 -11.47 -8.33
C ASP A 137 2.36 -11.35 -7.72
N PRO A 138 2.63 -12.08 -6.63
CA PRO A 138 3.92 -12.01 -5.94
C PRO A 138 5.09 -12.51 -6.80
N ALA A 139 4.85 -13.48 -7.69
CA ALA A 139 5.89 -13.97 -8.59
C ALA A 139 6.33 -12.88 -9.58
N LYS A 140 5.37 -12.16 -10.16
CA LYS A 140 5.65 -11.03 -11.04
C LYS A 140 6.29 -9.87 -10.30
N ALA A 141 5.88 -9.60 -9.07
CA ALA A 141 6.49 -8.57 -8.22
C ALA A 141 7.98 -8.88 -7.97
N ILE A 142 8.33 -10.12 -7.65
CA ILE A 142 9.72 -10.58 -7.48
C ILE A 142 10.51 -10.42 -8.79
N GLU A 143 9.93 -10.83 -9.91
CA GLU A 143 10.55 -10.66 -11.23
C GLU A 143 10.87 -9.19 -11.51
N MET A 144 9.89 -8.30 -11.35
CA MET A 144 10.04 -6.87 -11.61
C MET A 144 11.08 -6.24 -10.68
N TYR A 145 11.07 -6.57 -9.41
CA TYR A 145 12.05 -6.08 -8.44
C TYR A 145 13.48 -6.50 -8.84
N ASN A 146 13.68 -7.78 -9.16
CA ASN A 146 14.99 -8.31 -9.54
C ASN A 146 15.49 -7.78 -10.89
N SER A 147 14.58 -7.48 -11.82
CA SER A 147 14.94 -6.95 -13.15
C SER A 147 15.32 -5.48 -13.14
N ASN A 148 15.24 -4.81 -12.01
CA ASN A 148 15.56 -3.39 -11.86
C ASN A 148 16.72 -3.17 -10.86
N PRO A 149 17.96 -3.55 -11.21
CA PRO A 149 19.10 -3.50 -10.28
C PRO A 149 19.50 -2.06 -9.90
N ASN A 150 19.14 -1.08 -10.71
CA ASN A 150 19.42 0.34 -10.47
C ASN A 150 18.31 1.06 -9.70
N ARG A 151 17.37 0.32 -9.10
CA ARG A 151 16.31 0.91 -8.30
C ARG A 151 16.86 1.67 -7.10
N GLU A 152 16.26 2.79 -6.80
CA GLU A 152 16.42 3.46 -5.52
C GLU A 152 15.34 2.97 -4.56
N LEU A 153 15.71 2.75 -3.31
CA LEU A 153 14.75 2.39 -2.28
C LEU A 153 14.20 3.64 -1.61
N LYS A 154 12.93 3.61 -1.26
CA LYS A 154 12.32 4.70 -0.51
C LYS A 154 12.92 4.81 0.89
N PHE A 155 12.98 6.01 1.43
CA PHE A 155 13.52 6.26 2.77
C PHE A 155 12.85 5.37 3.82
N GLY A 156 13.67 4.72 4.65
CA GLY A 156 13.20 3.82 5.70
C GLY A 156 12.90 2.39 5.26
N VAL A 157 12.98 2.10 3.95
CA VAL A 157 12.89 0.76 3.40
C VAL A 157 14.29 0.19 3.14
N SER A 158 14.42 -1.11 3.15
CA SER A 158 15.67 -1.81 2.82
C SER A 158 15.40 -2.99 1.88
N ASP A 159 16.40 -3.37 1.09
CA ASP A 159 16.31 -4.58 0.26
C ASP A 159 15.88 -5.81 1.07
N ALA A 160 16.38 -5.95 2.29
CA ALA A 160 16.04 -7.08 3.15
C ALA A 160 14.56 -7.10 3.53
N GLN A 161 13.97 -5.94 3.83
CA GLN A 161 12.55 -5.83 4.14
C GLN A 161 11.69 -6.11 2.91
N THR A 162 12.04 -5.53 1.75
CA THR A 162 11.31 -5.76 0.50
C THR A 162 11.40 -7.22 0.06
N TYR A 163 12.59 -7.84 0.09
CA TYR A 163 12.72 -9.27 -0.19
C TYR A 163 11.91 -10.13 0.77
N HIS A 164 11.95 -9.82 2.06
CA HIS A 164 11.13 -10.52 3.04
C HIS A 164 9.64 -10.45 2.69
N TRP A 165 9.13 -9.25 2.41
CA TRP A 165 7.75 -9.06 2.02
C TRP A 165 7.38 -9.85 0.76
N LEU A 166 8.12 -9.67 -0.34
CA LEU A 166 7.84 -10.30 -1.63
C LEU A 166 7.83 -11.84 -1.52
N HIS A 167 8.83 -12.41 -0.84
CA HIS A 167 8.92 -13.86 -0.67
C HIS A 167 7.90 -14.40 0.32
N ALA A 168 7.55 -13.65 1.37
CA ALA A 168 6.47 -14.03 2.28
C ALA A 168 5.12 -14.08 1.56
N MET A 169 4.80 -13.07 0.75
CA MET A 169 3.58 -13.05 -0.05
C MET A 169 3.53 -14.22 -1.05
N ASN A 170 4.64 -14.51 -1.71
CA ASN A 170 4.74 -15.66 -2.60
C ASN A 170 4.55 -17.00 -1.88
N ALA A 171 5.08 -17.14 -0.67
CA ALA A 171 4.92 -18.34 0.14
C ALA A 171 3.49 -18.52 0.69
N LEU A 172 2.78 -17.42 0.94
CA LEU A 172 1.38 -17.43 1.37
C LEU A 172 0.42 -17.91 0.27
N GLY A 173 0.86 -17.90 -1.00
CA GLY A 173 0.07 -18.41 -2.12
C GLY A 173 -1.25 -17.65 -2.32
N ARG A 174 -1.32 -16.38 -1.95
CA ARG A 174 -2.48 -15.54 -2.25
C ARG A 174 -2.47 -15.21 -3.74
N VAL A 175 -3.28 -15.91 -4.47
CA VAL A 175 -3.65 -15.66 -5.86
C VAL A 175 -5.16 -15.49 -5.91
#